data_0f28be10d0b53c5245c3158d625a31ba
#
_entry.id   0f28be10d0b53c5245c3158d625a31ba
#
_cell.length_a   1.000
_cell.length_b   1.000
_cell.length_c   1.000
_cell.angle_alpha   90.00
_cell.angle_beta   90.00
_cell.angle_gamma   90.00
#
_symmetry.space_group_name_H-M   'P 1'
#
loop_
_entity.id
_entity.type
_entity.pdbx_description
1 polymer ?
#
loop_
_entity_poly.entity_id
_entity_poly.type
_entity_poly.pdbx_seq_one_letter_code
_entity_poly.pdbx_strand_id
1 'polypeptide(L)'
;MGKVTKNMILMVSSILLLSLTVSASAQRLNKLIELFENDQPAFGVLSFDYSLNNARAMASSGLDFLFIDMEHAPFDIERLRLFLLGMTDKRSIIEKGNLQPNVVPLVRIPAAGGAEELIAQAKQVLDVGVFGIFFPAVHTREQAELAVRATRYPQYNDAPDYEPAGLRGRNPSNAMWYWGVRDYHARADVWPLDPQGELLAMMFIESRAGVENIEEIITVPGLGGIFIGPSDLSTSMGYTSPAAPEVEQAIQTVLGACLEHDVPCAITTGQGSVQQRIDQGFRFVTVGADGGLNTGASNALRLGREAAGR
;
A
#
# COMPACT_ATOMS: atom_id res chain seq x y z
N MET A 1 38.33 0.79 -80.94
CA MET A 1 37.67 1.87 -80.20
C MET A 1 36.42 1.31 -79.54
N GLY A 2 36.46 0.93 -78.31
CA GLY A 2 35.35 0.37 -77.56
C GLY A 2 35.31 0.92 -76.17
N LYS A 3 34.21 1.64 -75.86
CA LYS A 3 33.97 2.25 -74.57
C LYS A 3 33.53 1.23 -73.55
N VAL A 4 34.27 1.06 -72.49
CA VAL A 4 33.90 0.29 -71.29
C VAL A 4 33.03 1.16 -70.38
N THR A 5 31.78 0.81 -70.23
CA THR A 5 30.85 1.44 -69.25
C THR A 5 30.94 0.65 -67.95
N LYS A 6 31.42 1.33 -66.91
CA LYS A 6 31.42 0.80 -65.49
C LYS A 6 29.99 0.95 -64.92
N ASN A 7 29.33 -0.16 -64.65
CA ASN A 7 28.14 -0.21 -63.81
C ASN A 7 28.54 -0.15 -62.32
N MET A 8 28.21 0.95 -61.65
CA MET A 8 28.39 1.13 -60.19
C MET A 8 27.09 0.69 -59.53
N ILE A 9 27.13 -0.48 -58.90
CA ILE A 9 26.03 -0.99 -58.12
C ILE A 9 26.05 -0.28 -56.75
N LEU A 10 25.06 0.60 -56.51
CA LEU A 10 24.81 1.24 -55.20
C LEU A 10 24.10 0.23 -54.31
N MET A 11 24.81 -0.34 -53.35
CA MET A 11 24.20 -1.12 -52.26
C MET A 11 23.66 -0.17 -51.22
N VAL A 12 22.35 0.06 -51.17
CA VAL A 12 21.65 0.81 -50.15
C VAL A 12 21.41 -0.17 -48.99
N SER A 13 22.25 -0.11 -47.97
CA SER A 13 22.02 -0.82 -46.70
C SER A 13 20.93 -0.11 -45.91
N SER A 14 19.71 -0.62 -45.95
CA SER A 14 18.64 -0.18 -45.05
C SER A 14 18.89 -0.68 -43.63
N ILE A 15 19.44 0.16 -42.78
CA ILE A 15 19.51 -0.10 -41.34
C ILE A 15 18.10 0.13 -40.79
N LEU A 16 17.39 -0.95 -40.51
CA LEU A 16 16.11 -0.93 -39.79
C LEU A 16 16.44 -0.64 -38.31
N LEU A 17 16.36 0.64 -37.91
CA LEU A 17 16.34 0.99 -36.50
C LEU A 17 15.00 0.51 -35.91
N LEU A 18 15.01 -0.65 -35.23
CA LEU A 18 13.96 -1.02 -34.29
C LEU A 18 14.09 -0.04 -33.11
N SER A 19 13.31 1.03 -33.13
CA SER A 19 13.05 1.83 -31.93
C SER A 19 12.22 0.96 -30.98
N LEU A 20 12.88 0.30 -30.02
CA LEU A 20 12.23 -0.18 -28.82
C LEU A 20 11.71 1.06 -28.10
N THR A 21 10.44 1.40 -28.35
CA THR A 21 9.71 2.30 -27.45
C THR A 21 9.54 1.55 -26.14
N VAL A 22 10.52 1.68 -25.24
CA VAL A 22 10.29 1.44 -23.83
C VAL A 22 9.22 2.47 -23.47
N SER A 23 7.98 2.02 -23.33
CA SER A 23 6.94 2.80 -22.70
C SER A 23 7.48 3.14 -21.33
N ALA A 24 7.92 4.38 -21.10
CA ALA A 24 8.24 4.84 -19.77
C ALA A 24 6.93 4.69 -18.98
N SER A 25 6.84 3.66 -18.17
CA SER A 25 5.78 3.51 -17.18
C SER A 25 5.72 4.85 -16.43
N ALA A 26 4.55 5.47 -16.40
CA ALA A 26 4.39 6.68 -15.60
C ALA A 26 4.84 6.35 -14.18
N GLN A 27 5.74 7.16 -13.62
CA GLN A 27 6.30 6.92 -12.31
C GLN A 27 5.18 6.75 -11.28
N ARG A 28 5.26 5.69 -10.47
CA ARG A 28 4.36 5.44 -9.36
C ARG A 28 4.41 6.60 -8.35
N LEU A 29 3.24 7.05 -7.92
CA LEU A 29 3.13 7.92 -6.75
C LEU A 29 3.19 7.09 -5.46
N ASN A 30 2.57 5.92 -5.45
CA ASN A 30 2.62 5.02 -4.30
C ASN A 30 3.88 4.12 -4.38
N LYS A 31 4.91 4.51 -3.61
CA LYS A 31 6.16 3.74 -3.49
C LYS A 31 5.96 2.30 -3.04
N LEU A 32 4.89 2.01 -2.27
CA LEU A 32 4.63 0.65 -1.80
C LEU A 32 4.29 -0.29 -2.95
N ILE A 33 3.47 0.19 -3.89
CA ILE A 33 3.14 -0.58 -5.09
C ILE A 33 4.41 -0.87 -5.90
N GLU A 34 5.27 0.13 -6.08
CA GLU A 34 6.56 -0.06 -6.76
C GLU A 34 7.43 -1.13 -6.06
N LEU A 35 7.46 -1.14 -4.72
CA LEU A 35 8.18 -2.16 -3.97
C LEU A 35 7.55 -3.56 -4.17
N PHE A 36 6.23 -3.67 -4.11
CA PHE A 36 5.53 -4.95 -4.29
C PHE A 36 5.68 -5.50 -5.71
N GLU A 37 5.61 -4.65 -6.74
CA GLU A 37 5.85 -5.03 -8.14
C GLU A 37 7.29 -5.53 -8.38
N ASN A 38 8.23 -5.15 -7.52
CA ASN A 38 9.62 -5.61 -7.56
C ASN A 38 9.93 -6.68 -6.50
N ASP A 39 8.90 -7.29 -5.91
CA ASP A 39 9.02 -8.29 -4.84
C ASP A 39 9.90 -7.84 -3.66
N GLN A 40 9.83 -6.55 -3.31
CA GLN A 40 10.60 -5.94 -2.24
C GLN A 40 9.71 -5.68 -1.02
N PRO A 41 10.16 -6.04 0.20
CA PRO A 41 9.41 -5.73 1.40
C PRO A 41 9.46 -4.24 1.74
N ALA A 42 8.36 -3.75 2.32
CA ALA A 42 8.19 -2.39 2.80
C ALA A 42 8.25 -2.32 4.32
N PHE A 43 8.85 -1.27 4.86
CA PHE A 43 9.07 -1.05 6.30
C PHE A 43 8.42 0.25 6.76
N GLY A 44 7.63 0.19 7.84
CA GLY A 44 6.95 1.35 8.41
C GLY A 44 6.81 1.28 9.93
N VAL A 45 6.10 2.24 10.49
CA VAL A 45 5.74 2.29 11.91
C VAL A 45 4.28 2.63 12.09
N LEU A 46 3.69 2.25 13.25
CA LEU A 46 2.39 2.72 13.68
C LEU A 46 2.51 4.16 14.18
N SER A 47 1.54 5.01 13.84
CA SER A 47 1.51 6.42 14.26
C SER A 47 0.17 6.75 14.91
N PHE A 48 0.26 7.32 16.12
CA PHE A 48 -0.86 7.81 16.92
C PHE A 48 -0.75 9.32 17.18
N ASP A 49 0.39 9.92 16.88
CA ASP A 49 0.66 11.37 17.05
C ASP A 49 0.50 12.10 15.70
N TYR A 50 -0.56 12.88 15.58
CA TYR A 50 -0.87 13.69 14.38
C TYR A 50 -0.30 15.11 14.49
N SER A 51 0.71 15.34 15.32
CA SER A 51 1.36 16.64 15.42
C SER A 51 2.19 16.95 14.17
N LEU A 52 2.34 18.24 13.87
CA LEU A 52 3.20 18.70 12.76
C LEU A 52 4.67 18.28 12.96
N ASN A 53 5.13 18.21 14.21
CA ASN A 53 6.49 17.76 14.50
C ASN A 53 6.68 16.29 14.15
N ASN A 54 5.72 15.44 14.49
CA ASN A 54 5.75 14.03 14.11
C ASN A 54 5.64 13.85 12.58
N ALA A 55 4.75 14.61 11.91
CA ALA A 55 4.65 14.60 10.45
C ALA A 55 6.00 14.83 9.77
N ARG A 56 6.72 15.87 10.20
CA ARG A 56 8.05 16.20 9.66
C ARG A 56 9.11 15.13 9.98
N ALA A 57 9.09 14.61 11.21
CA ALA A 57 9.99 13.54 11.62
C ALA A 57 9.76 12.28 10.78
N MET A 58 8.51 11.90 10.58
CA MET A 58 8.16 10.71 9.76
C MET A 58 8.51 10.91 8.29
N ALA A 59 8.25 12.06 7.69
CA ALA A 59 8.61 12.35 6.30
C ALA A 59 10.11 12.19 6.01
N SER A 60 10.97 12.40 7.00
CA SER A 60 12.45 12.28 6.89
C SER A 60 13.02 11.03 7.55
N SER A 61 12.18 10.09 7.99
CA SER A 61 12.61 8.92 8.76
C SER A 61 13.34 7.85 7.95
N GLY A 62 13.20 7.88 6.62
CA GLY A 62 13.71 6.83 5.74
C GLY A 62 12.83 5.58 5.71
N LEU A 63 11.67 5.56 6.37
CA LEU A 63 10.67 4.50 6.25
C LEU A 63 10.09 4.45 4.83
N ASP A 64 9.39 3.36 4.50
CA ASP A 64 8.66 3.24 3.23
C ASP A 64 7.20 3.67 3.38
N PHE A 65 6.60 3.42 4.55
CA PHE A 65 5.21 3.82 4.84
C PHE A 65 5.03 4.29 6.29
N LEU A 66 3.91 4.95 6.50
CA LEU A 66 3.38 5.27 7.82
C LEU A 66 1.99 4.67 7.96
N PHE A 67 1.79 3.86 9.00
CA PHE A 67 0.51 3.31 9.39
C PHE A 67 -0.13 4.29 10.40
N ILE A 68 -0.99 5.18 9.92
CA ILE A 68 -1.71 6.16 10.74
C ILE A 68 -2.93 5.48 11.34
N ASP A 69 -2.95 5.34 12.66
CA ASP A 69 -4.00 4.60 13.36
C ASP A 69 -5.11 5.53 13.86
N MET A 70 -6.24 5.55 13.17
CA MET A 70 -7.44 6.29 13.57
C MET A 70 -8.52 5.40 14.20
N GLU A 71 -8.22 4.13 14.45
CA GLU A 71 -9.06 3.22 15.22
C GLU A 71 -8.84 3.40 16.72
N HIS A 72 -7.58 3.42 17.15
CA HIS A 72 -7.21 3.57 18.58
C HIS A 72 -6.82 5.00 18.93
N ALA A 73 -6.88 5.92 17.99
CA ALA A 73 -6.73 7.36 18.20
C ALA A 73 -7.98 8.10 17.66
N PRO A 74 -8.17 9.38 17.97
CA PRO A 74 -9.34 10.10 17.49
C PRO A 74 -9.46 10.12 15.96
N PHE A 75 -10.65 9.82 15.43
CA PHE A 75 -10.98 9.95 14.01
C PHE A 75 -11.20 11.44 13.70
N ASP A 76 -10.10 12.15 13.40
CA ASP A 76 -10.06 13.61 13.17
C ASP A 76 -9.49 13.88 11.77
N ILE A 77 -10.36 14.07 10.80
CA ILE A 77 -10.00 14.26 9.39
C ILE A 77 -9.24 15.57 9.16
N GLU A 78 -9.54 16.63 9.92
CA GLU A 78 -8.80 17.89 9.76
C GLU A 78 -7.37 17.77 10.26
N ARG A 79 -7.15 17.08 11.38
CA ARG A 79 -5.79 16.77 11.85
C ARG A 79 -5.04 15.88 10.88
N LEU A 80 -5.70 14.86 10.32
CA LEU A 80 -5.10 14.02 9.28
C LEU A 80 -4.68 14.86 8.07
N ARG A 81 -5.54 15.76 7.60
CA ARG A 81 -5.23 16.65 6.47
C ARG A 81 -4.00 17.52 6.75
N LEU A 82 -3.94 18.14 7.92
CA LEU A 82 -2.79 18.96 8.33
C LEU A 82 -1.52 18.13 8.51
N PHE A 83 -1.64 16.91 9.02
CA PHE A 83 -0.54 15.96 9.16
C PHE A 83 0.06 15.60 7.79
N LEU A 84 -0.78 15.23 6.81
CA LEU A 84 -0.35 14.92 5.45
C LEU A 84 0.38 16.12 4.80
N LEU A 85 -0.17 17.32 4.94
CA LEU A 85 0.50 18.55 4.47
C LEU A 85 1.86 18.75 5.15
N GLY A 86 1.95 18.44 6.46
CA GLY A 86 3.19 18.48 7.22
C GLY A 86 4.24 17.45 6.77
N MET A 87 3.81 16.34 6.17
CA MET A 87 4.70 15.34 5.59
C MET A 87 5.29 15.76 4.22
N THR A 88 4.80 16.85 3.63
CA THR A 88 5.29 17.30 2.32
C THR A 88 6.69 17.92 2.43
N ASP A 89 7.71 17.19 2.01
CA ASP A 89 9.09 17.67 1.94
C ASP A 89 9.41 18.25 0.55
N LYS A 90 9.29 19.58 0.43
CA LYS A 90 9.56 20.28 -0.84
C LYS A 90 10.99 20.14 -1.33
N ARG A 91 11.98 20.05 -0.43
CA ARG A 91 13.37 19.83 -0.79
C ARG A 91 13.52 18.47 -1.47
N SER A 92 13.01 17.44 -0.83
CA SER A 92 13.06 16.08 -1.37
C SER A 92 12.34 15.97 -2.73
N ILE A 93 11.20 16.64 -2.93
CA ILE A 93 10.51 16.68 -4.22
C ILE A 93 11.42 17.30 -5.30
N ILE A 94 12.10 18.42 -5.01
CA ILE A 94 13.00 19.08 -5.96
C ILE A 94 14.21 18.20 -6.25
N GLU A 95 14.84 17.61 -5.23
CA GLU A 95 16.03 16.77 -5.37
C GLU A 95 15.75 15.47 -6.14
N LYS A 96 14.59 14.83 -5.89
CA LYS A 96 14.16 13.62 -6.61
C LYS A 96 13.62 13.91 -8.01
N GLY A 97 13.12 15.11 -8.25
CA GLY A 97 12.45 15.49 -9.49
C GLY A 97 11.09 14.83 -9.71
N ASN A 98 10.44 14.35 -8.65
CA ASN A 98 9.15 13.69 -8.72
C ASN A 98 8.28 13.92 -7.47
N LEU A 99 6.98 13.58 -7.57
CA LEU A 99 5.96 13.80 -6.52
C LEU A 99 5.74 12.61 -5.59
N GLN A 100 6.43 11.49 -5.79
CA GLN A 100 6.31 10.32 -4.91
C GLN A 100 6.67 10.72 -3.46
N PRO A 101 5.81 10.49 -2.45
CA PRO A 101 6.15 10.78 -1.07
C PRO A 101 7.34 9.91 -0.61
N ASN A 102 8.19 10.45 0.25
CA ASN A 102 9.30 9.67 0.84
C ASN A 102 8.78 8.51 1.67
N VAL A 103 7.69 8.76 2.40
CA VAL A 103 6.99 7.81 3.27
C VAL A 103 5.51 7.85 2.90
N VAL A 104 4.96 6.72 2.48
CA VAL A 104 3.58 6.61 2.01
C VAL A 104 2.62 6.58 3.20
N PRO A 105 1.68 7.53 3.34
CA PRO A 105 0.69 7.50 4.41
C PRO A 105 -0.47 6.56 4.07
N LEU A 106 -0.72 5.59 4.94
CA LEU A 106 -1.88 4.71 4.96
C LEU A 106 -2.62 4.90 6.28
N VAL A 107 -3.94 4.76 6.28
CA VAL A 107 -4.77 4.99 7.47
C VAL A 107 -5.54 3.74 7.84
N ARG A 108 -5.52 3.36 9.12
CA ARG A 108 -6.50 2.44 9.67
C ARG A 108 -7.71 3.25 10.15
N ILE A 109 -8.86 3.00 9.55
CA ILE A 109 -10.13 3.59 9.96
C ILE A 109 -10.69 2.84 11.18
N PRO A 110 -11.60 3.44 11.97
CA PRO A 110 -12.29 2.72 13.05
C PRO A 110 -13.01 1.48 12.54
N ALA A 111 -13.12 0.45 13.39
CA ALA A 111 -13.99 -0.70 13.13
C ALA A 111 -15.43 -0.19 12.99
N ALA A 112 -15.98 -0.29 11.80
CA ALA A 112 -17.27 0.34 11.47
C ALA A 112 -18.46 -0.45 11.98
N GLY A 113 -19.52 0.27 12.40
CA GLY A 113 -20.79 -0.34 12.80
C GLY A 113 -21.64 -0.88 11.64
N GLY A 114 -21.32 -0.53 10.39
CA GLY A 114 -22.04 -0.99 9.21
C GLY A 114 -21.50 -0.43 7.90
N ALA A 115 -22.09 -0.87 6.78
CA ALA A 115 -21.62 -0.53 5.43
C ALA A 115 -21.60 0.99 5.16
N GLU A 116 -22.61 1.72 5.58
CA GLU A 116 -22.74 3.16 5.35
C GLU A 116 -21.64 3.94 6.10
N GLU A 117 -21.34 3.54 7.33
CA GLU A 117 -20.28 4.15 8.13
C GLU A 117 -18.90 3.87 7.53
N LEU A 118 -18.63 2.64 7.15
CA LEU A 118 -17.37 2.25 6.48
C LEU A 118 -17.16 3.08 5.19
N ILE A 119 -18.18 3.19 4.34
CA ILE A 119 -18.12 4.00 3.10
C ILE A 119 -17.85 5.48 3.42
N ALA A 120 -18.51 6.03 4.44
CA ALA A 120 -18.34 7.42 4.85
C ALA A 120 -16.93 7.69 5.36
N GLN A 121 -16.40 6.82 6.23
CA GLN A 121 -15.04 6.92 6.78
C GLN A 121 -13.98 6.76 5.68
N ALA A 122 -14.10 5.74 4.84
CA ALA A 122 -13.19 5.51 3.72
C ALA A 122 -13.14 6.72 2.78
N LYS A 123 -14.30 7.27 2.42
CA LYS A 123 -14.40 8.49 1.61
C LYS A 123 -13.66 9.67 2.26
N GLN A 124 -13.86 9.92 3.55
CA GLN A 124 -13.28 11.07 4.24
C GLN A 124 -11.74 11.00 4.27
N VAL A 125 -11.15 9.85 4.59
CA VAL A 125 -9.69 9.70 4.64
C VAL A 125 -9.06 9.74 3.23
N LEU A 126 -9.71 9.20 2.22
CA LEU A 126 -9.23 9.25 0.84
C LEU A 126 -9.34 10.66 0.23
N ASP A 127 -10.37 11.43 0.60
CA ASP A 127 -10.57 12.79 0.10
C ASP A 127 -9.49 13.77 0.60
N VAL A 128 -8.75 13.45 1.66
CA VAL A 128 -7.60 14.24 2.11
C VAL A 128 -6.27 13.76 1.54
N GLY A 129 -6.22 12.57 0.88
CA GLY A 129 -5.11 12.16 0.03
C GLY A 129 -4.22 11.04 0.54
N VAL A 130 -4.68 10.20 1.48
CA VAL A 130 -3.95 8.97 1.84
C VAL A 130 -3.87 8.01 0.65
N PHE A 131 -2.86 7.14 0.63
CA PHE A 131 -2.60 6.20 -0.47
C PHE A 131 -3.18 4.80 -0.22
N GLY A 132 -3.93 4.63 0.85
CA GLY A 132 -4.62 3.38 1.15
C GLY A 132 -5.24 3.37 2.52
N ILE A 133 -6.04 2.35 2.74
CA ILE A 133 -6.79 2.15 3.98
C ILE A 133 -6.55 0.75 4.50
N PHE A 134 -6.29 0.64 5.80
CA PHE A 134 -6.42 -0.61 6.54
C PHE A 134 -7.86 -0.70 7.06
N PHE A 135 -8.56 -1.73 6.62
CA PHE A 135 -9.93 -2.05 7.05
C PHE A 135 -9.88 -3.06 8.18
N PRO A 136 -10.18 -2.66 9.43
CA PRO A 136 -10.12 -3.56 10.58
C PRO A 136 -11.25 -4.61 10.57
N ALA A 137 -11.07 -5.67 11.31
CA ALA A 137 -12.08 -6.68 11.62
C ALA A 137 -12.78 -7.29 10.38
N VAL A 138 -12.02 -7.57 9.33
CA VAL A 138 -12.55 -8.25 8.14
C VAL A 138 -12.66 -9.74 8.41
N HIS A 139 -13.89 -10.28 8.34
CA HIS A 139 -14.22 -11.65 8.65
C HIS A 139 -14.75 -12.45 7.46
N THR A 140 -15.26 -11.78 6.43
CA THR A 140 -15.90 -12.42 5.27
C THR A 140 -15.47 -11.78 3.95
N ARG A 141 -15.69 -12.52 2.87
CA ARG A 141 -15.50 -12.03 1.49
C ARG A 141 -16.31 -10.76 1.20
N GLU A 142 -17.57 -10.71 1.66
CA GLU A 142 -18.46 -9.57 1.41
C GLU A 142 -17.95 -8.29 2.09
N GLN A 143 -17.36 -8.42 3.28
CA GLN A 143 -16.72 -7.29 3.97
C GLN A 143 -15.49 -6.81 3.21
N ALA A 144 -14.65 -7.71 2.72
CA ALA A 144 -13.49 -7.37 1.90
C ALA A 144 -13.90 -6.71 0.56
N GLU A 145 -14.94 -7.22 -0.10
CA GLU A 145 -15.49 -6.61 -1.32
C GLU A 145 -16.03 -5.21 -1.04
N LEU A 146 -16.77 -5.03 0.06
CA LEU A 146 -17.27 -3.71 0.46
C LEU A 146 -16.11 -2.72 0.70
N ALA A 147 -15.03 -3.16 1.33
CA ALA A 147 -13.84 -2.34 1.56
C ALA A 147 -13.17 -1.91 0.24
N VAL A 148 -13.02 -2.81 -0.71
CA VAL A 148 -12.54 -2.49 -2.06
C VAL A 148 -13.45 -1.47 -2.74
N ARG A 149 -14.75 -1.70 -2.76
CA ARG A 149 -15.75 -0.82 -3.37
C ARG A 149 -15.80 0.56 -2.73
N ALA A 150 -15.63 0.65 -1.40
CA ALA A 150 -15.57 1.91 -0.67
C ALA A 150 -14.31 2.73 -1.01
N THR A 151 -13.23 2.08 -1.44
CA THR A 151 -11.97 2.72 -1.84
C THR A 151 -12.05 3.29 -3.27
N ARG A 152 -12.80 2.67 -4.16
CA ARG A 152 -12.92 3.01 -5.58
C ARG A 152 -13.99 4.06 -5.87
N TYR A 153 -13.74 4.91 -6.87
CA TYR A 153 -14.82 5.64 -7.54
C TYR A 153 -15.66 4.70 -8.40
N PRO A 154 -16.95 5.00 -8.62
CA PRO A 154 -17.74 4.29 -9.64
C PRO A 154 -17.05 4.35 -11.00
N GLN A 155 -16.92 3.22 -11.66
CA GLN A 155 -16.28 3.11 -12.95
C GLN A 155 -17.17 3.66 -14.07
N TYR A 156 -16.56 4.11 -15.16
CA TYR A 156 -17.29 4.43 -16.39
C TYR A 156 -17.78 3.15 -17.06
N ASN A 157 -18.89 3.23 -17.82
CA ASN A 157 -19.55 2.06 -18.42
C ASN A 157 -18.67 1.24 -19.38
N ASP A 158 -17.61 1.84 -19.91
CA ASP A 158 -16.65 1.25 -20.84
C ASP A 158 -15.32 0.90 -20.17
N ALA A 159 -15.21 0.98 -18.85
CA ALA A 159 -14.00 0.61 -18.12
C ALA A 159 -13.79 -0.90 -18.19
N PRO A 160 -12.55 -1.37 -18.46
CA PRO A 160 -12.25 -2.80 -18.57
C PRO A 160 -12.30 -3.53 -17.22
N ASP A 161 -12.10 -2.83 -16.12
CA ASP A 161 -12.03 -3.30 -14.73
C ASP A 161 -13.27 -2.86 -13.93
N TYR A 162 -14.44 -3.00 -14.54
CA TYR A 162 -15.69 -2.48 -14.01
C TYR A 162 -16.05 -3.05 -12.61
N GLU A 163 -15.89 -4.35 -12.42
CA GLU A 163 -16.25 -5.04 -11.18
C GLU A 163 -15.04 -5.30 -10.25
N PRO A 164 -15.22 -5.15 -8.93
CA PRO A 164 -16.44 -4.71 -8.23
C PRO A 164 -16.63 -3.19 -8.30
N ALA A 165 -17.81 -2.74 -8.71
CA ALA A 165 -18.12 -1.32 -8.93
C ALA A 165 -17.93 -0.47 -7.66
N GLY A 166 -17.22 0.66 -7.81
CA GLY A 166 -16.91 1.57 -6.71
C GLY A 166 -18.12 2.29 -6.11
N LEU A 167 -18.01 2.67 -4.84
CA LEU A 167 -19.05 3.36 -4.07
C LEU A 167 -18.62 4.76 -3.59
N ARG A 168 -17.35 5.13 -3.79
CA ARG A 168 -16.80 6.39 -3.29
C ARG A 168 -17.44 7.60 -3.97
N GLY A 169 -18.02 8.53 -3.20
CA GLY A 169 -18.51 9.79 -3.71
C GLY A 169 -17.38 10.74 -4.11
N ARG A 170 -17.57 11.49 -5.19
CA ARG A 170 -16.52 12.31 -5.81
C ARG A 170 -16.34 13.66 -5.13
N ASN A 171 -15.21 13.89 -4.45
CA ASN A 171 -14.72 15.20 -4.02
C ASN A 171 -13.20 15.20 -3.85
N PRO A 172 -12.40 15.25 -4.92
CA PRO A 172 -10.97 15.01 -4.87
C PRO A 172 -10.11 16.23 -4.53
N SER A 173 -10.67 17.40 -4.23
CA SER A 173 -9.94 18.67 -4.20
C SER A 173 -8.70 18.67 -3.28
N ASN A 174 -8.82 18.16 -2.05
CA ASN A 174 -7.69 18.09 -1.12
C ASN A 174 -6.69 17.00 -1.52
N ALA A 175 -7.17 15.84 -1.98
CA ALA A 175 -6.31 14.76 -2.44
C ALA A 175 -5.51 15.17 -3.68
N MET A 176 -6.13 15.83 -4.65
CA MET A 176 -5.44 16.40 -5.82
C MET A 176 -4.35 17.38 -5.40
N TRP A 177 -4.64 18.23 -4.41
CA TRP A 177 -3.66 19.18 -3.87
C TRP A 177 -2.50 18.46 -3.22
N TYR A 178 -2.77 17.46 -2.36
CA TYR A 178 -1.74 16.72 -1.65
C TYR A 178 -0.86 15.88 -2.59
N TRP A 179 -1.48 15.15 -3.54
CA TRP A 179 -0.74 14.35 -4.52
C TRP A 179 -0.01 15.21 -5.56
N GLY A 180 -0.43 16.49 -5.75
CA GLY A 180 0.14 17.40 -6.73
C GLY A 180 -0.20 17.05 -8.19
N VAL A 181 -1.27 16.28 -8.44
CA VAL A 181 -1.66 15.78 -9.75
C VAL A 181 -3.04 16.32 -10.18
N ARG A 182 -3.26 16.44 -11.49
CA ARG A 182 -4.55 16.84 -12.04
C ARG A 182 -5.44 15.66 -12.42
N ASP A 183 -4.83 14.51 -12.68
CA ASP A 183 -5.45 13.25 -13.11
C ASP A 183 -5.76 12.31 -11.94
N TYR A 184 -5.96 12.87 -10.73
CA TYR A 184 -6.22 12.10 -9.51
C TYR A 184 -7.33 11.05 -9.70
N HIS A 185 -8.42 11.41 -10.38
CA HIS A 185 -9.55 10.50 -10.55
C HIS A 185 -9.16 9.21 -11.32
N ALA A 186 -8.28 9.34 -12.30
CA ALA A 186 -7.79 8.19 -13.06
C ALA A 186 -6.78 7.33 -12.29
N ARG A 187 -6.05 7.94 -11.33
CA ARG A 187 -5.07 7.25 -10.50
C ARG A 187 -5.62 6.73 -9.18
N ALA A 188 -6.75 7.27 -8.74
CA ALA A 188 -7.36 6.94 -7.45
C ALA A 188 -8.24 5.68 -7.54
N ASP A 189 -7.68 4.62 -8.09
CA ASP A 189 -8.25 3.29 -8.09
C ASP A 189 -7.33 2.29 -7.37
N VAL A 190 -7.82 1.11 -7.07
CA VAL A 190 -7.14 0.10 -6.26
C VAL A 190 -6.20 -0.75 -7.12
N TRP A 191 -4.94 -0.82 -6.70
CA TRP A 191 -4.00 -1.82 -7.17
C TRP A 191 -4.28 -3.16 -6.42
N PRO A 192 -4.17 -4.35 -7.05
CA PRO A 192 -3.72 -4.59 -8.42
C PRO A 192 -4.84 -4.62 -9.48
N LEU A 193 -6.11 -4.37 -9.12
CA LEU A 193 -7.24 -4.44 -10.06
C LEU A 193 -7.07 -3.46 -11.22
N ASP A 194 -6.76 -2.19 -10.91
CA ASP A 194 -6.24 -1.25 -11.90
C ASP A 194 -4.71 -1.24 -11.82
N PRO A 195 -4.00 -1.72 -12.87
CA PRO A 195 -2.55 -1.69 -12.89
C PRO A 195 -1.93 -0.30 -12.81
N GLN A 196 -2.68 0.78 -13.03
CA GLN A 196 -2.26 2.16 -12.87
C GLN A 196 -2.81 2.81 -11.60
N GLY A 197 -3.63 2.08 -10.85
CA GLY A 197 -4.16 2.50 -9.58
C GLY A 197 -3.06 2.75 -8.54
N GLU A 198 -3.25 3.76 -7.71
CA GLU A 198 -2.28 4.19 -6.70
C GLU A 198 -2.82 3.98 -5.26
N LEU A 199 -4.00 3.35 -5.10
CA LEU A 199 -4.60 3.09 -3.81
C LEU A 199 -4.45 1.63 -3.40
N LEU A 200 -4.28 1.41 -2.09
CA LEU A 200 -4.24 0.09 -1.47
C LEU A 200 -5.44 -0.11 -0.55
N ALA A 201 -6.26 -1.12 -0.81
CA ALA A 201 -7.28 -1.61 0.11
C ALA A 201 -6.71 -2.81 0.88
N MET A 202 -6.36 -2.59 2.16
CA MET A 202 -5.65 -3.56 3.00
C MET A 202 -6.63 -4.17 4.02
N MET A 203 -6.78 -5.49 4.03
CA MET A 203 -7.71 -6.17 4.96
C MET A 203 -6.99 -6.62 6.22
N PHE A 204 -7.52 -6.25 7.39
CA PHE A 204 -7.01 -6.71 8.67
C PHE A 204 -7.64 -8.06 9.05
N ILE A 205 -6.80 -9.09 9.16
CA ILE A 205 -7.18 -10.42 9.63
C ILE A 205 -6.70 -10.56 11.07
N GLU A 206 -7.64 -10.45 11.99
CA GLU A 206 -7.38 -10.37 13.43
C GLU A 206 -8.42 -11.14 14.25
N SER A 207 -9.10 -12.09 13.61
CA SER A 207 -10.08 -12.95 14.26
C SER A 207 -10.02 -14.39 13.75
N ARG A 208 -10.50 -15.32 14.55
CA ARG A 208 -10.67 -16.73 14.15
C ARG A 208 -11.46 -16.84 12.83
N ALA A 209 -12.58 -16.12 12.72
CA ALA A 209 -13.41 -16.15 11.53
C ALA A 209 -12.69 -15.64 10.29
N GLY A 210 -11.87 -14.56 10.42
CA GLY A 210 -11.06 -14.05 9.31
C GLY A 210 -10.02 -15.06 8.83
N VAL A 211 -9.40 -15.83 9.77
CA VAL A 211 -8.47 -16.92 9.41
C VAL A 211 -9.19 -18.07 8.71
N GLU A 212 -10.36 -18.49 9.23
CA GLU A 212 -11.17 -19.56 8.63
C GLU A 212 -11.65 -19.25 7.22
N ASN A 213 -11.90 -17.96 6.93
CA ASN A 213 -12.41 -17.48 5.63
C ASN A 213 -11.32 -16.86 4.73
N ILE A 214 -10.05 -17.05 5.07
CA ILE A 214 -8.95 -16.34 4.36
C ILE A 214 -8.94 -16.62 2.87
N GLU A 215 -9.20 -17.84 2.43
CA GLU A 215 -9.22 -18.23 1.02
C GLU A 215 -10.31 -17.50 0.21
N GLU A 216 -11.44 -17.21 0.83
CA GLU A 216 -12.52 -16.45 0.19
C GLU A 216 -12.20 -14.95 0.19
N ILE A 217 -11.64 -14.44 1.28
CA ILE A 217 -11.28 -13.03 1.44
C ILE A 217 -10.20 -12.63 0.42
N ILE A 218 -9.14 -13.42 0.33
CA ILE A 218 -7.95 -13.07 -0.45
C ILE A 218 -8.19 -13.04 -1.96
N THR A 219 -9.24 -13.73 -2.43
CA THR A 219 -9.63 -13.76 -3.85
C THR A 219 -10.50 -12.58 -4.28
N VAL A 220 -10.76 -11.61 -3.41
CA VAL A 220 -11.53 -10.41 -3.77
C VAL A 220 -10.72 -9.53 -4.74
N PRO A 221 -11.24 -9.24 -5.95
CA PRO A 221 -10.54 -8.39 -6.90
C PRO A 221 -10.28 -6.99 -6.33
N GLY A 222 -9.06 -6.50 -6.43
CA GLY A 222 -8.67 -5.17 -5.92
C GLY A 222 -8.25 -5.16 -4.45
N LEU A 223 -8.18 -6.32 -3.79
CA LEU A 223 -7.53 -6.43 -2.49
C LEU A 223 -6.03 -6.17 -2.66
N GLY A 224 -5.52 -5.11 -1.99
CA GLY A 224 -4.14 -4.66 -2.12
C GLY A 224 -3.16 -5.34 -1.16
N GLY A 225 -3.67 -6.06 -0.16
CA GLY A 225 -2.87 -6.82 0.80
C GLY A 225 -3.65 -7.23 2.04
N ILE A 226 -3.02 -8.12 2.81
CA ILE A 226 -3.53 -8.59 4.10
C ILE A 226 -2.62 -8.07 5.21
N PHE A 227 -3.20 -7.55 6.28
CA PHE A 227 -2.47 -7.23 7.52
C PHE A 227 -2.95 -8.13 8.65
N ILE A 228 -2.05 -8.86 9.28
CA ILE A 228 -2.38 -9.71 10.43
C ILE A 228 -2.21 -8.89 11.71
N GLY A 229 -3.25 -8.87 12.56
CA GLY A 229 -3.26 -8.26 13.89
C GLY A 229 -3.06 -9.30 15.00
N PRO A 230 -1.82 -9.65 15.43
CA PRO A 230 -1.59 -10.78 16.34
C PRO A 230 -2.25 -10.62 17.71
N SER A 231 -2.37 -9.39 18.22
CA SER A 231 -2.96 -9.12 19.54
C SER A 231 -4.45 -9.46 19.56
N ASP A 232 -5.21 -8.90 18.62
CA ASP A 232 -6.65 -9.11 18.51
C ASP A 232 -6.96 -10.55 18.06
N LEU A 233 -6.12 -11.10 17.17
CA LEU A 233 -6.21 -12.50 16.78
C LEU A 233 -6.08 -13.44 17.99
N SER A 234 -5.09 -13.19 18.87
CA SER A 234 -4.92 -14.01 20.09
C SER A 234 -6.14 -13.94 20.98
N THR A 235 -6.67 -12.75 21.19
CA THR A 235 -7.88 -12.52 21.99
C THR A 235 -9.11 -13.20 21.37
N SER A 236 -9.31 -13.06 20.08
CA SER A 236 -10.40 -13.71 19.33
C SER A 236 -10.31 -15.25 19.37
N MET A 237 -9.12 -15.79 19.42
CA MET A 237 -8.88 -17.23 19.55
C MET A 237 -8.97 -17.73 21.00
N GLY A 238 -9.09 -16.84 22.00
CA GLY A 238 -9.19 -17.16 23.41
C GLY A 238 -7.84 -17.32 24.12
N TYR A 239 -6.76 -16.78 23.54
CA TYR A 239 -5.41 -16.80 24.13
C TYR A 239 -5.06 -15.44 24.75
N THR A 240 -4.28 -15.49 25.83
CA THR A 240 -3.81 -14.28 26.54
C THR A 240 -2.52 -13.70 25.97
N SER A 241 -1.91 -14.40 25.01
CA SER A 241 -0.63 -13.99 24.43
C SER A 241 -0.62 -14.20 22.91
N PRO A 242 -0.19 -13.19 22.14
CA PRO A 242 0.02 -13.36 20.70
C PRO A 242 1.19 -14.30 20.36
N ALA A 243 1.99 -14.71 21.36
CA ALA A 243 3.07 -15.68 21.20
C ALA A 243 2.62 -17.15 21.43
N ALA A 244 1.33 -17.41 21.62
CA ALA A 244 0.82 -18.77 21.73
C ALA A 244 1.06 -19.54 20.42
N PRO A 245 1.49 -20.81 20.47
CA PRO A 245 1.77 -21.61 19.27
C PRO A 245 0.60 -21.70 18.29
N GLU A 246 -0.64 -21.74 18.81
CA GLU A 246 -1.85 -21.80 18.01
C GLU A 246 -2.12 -20.48 17.25
N VAL A 247 -1.76 -19.35 17.88
CA VAL A 247 -1.83 -18.04 17.22
C VAL A 247 -0.78 -17.95 16.11
N GLU A 248 0.44 -18.44 16.37
CA GLU A 248 1.46 -18.52 15.32
C GLU A 248 1.03 -19.43 14.17
N GLN A 249 0.38 -20.56 14.46
CA GLN A 249 -0.16 -21.44 13.43
C GLN A 249 -1.22 -20.72 12.57
N ALA A 250 -2.11 -19.93 13.18
CA ALA A 250 -3.09 -19.12 12.47
C ALA A 250 -2.42 -18.04 11.59
N ILE A 251 -1.36 -17.39 12.10
CA ILE A 251 -0.54 -16.43 11.34
C ILE A 251 0.07 -17.12 10.11
N GLN A 252 0.62 -18.34 10.28
CA GLN A 252 1.22 -19.08 9.15
C GLN A 252 0.17 -19.56 8.15
N THR A 253 -1.07 -19.87 8.57
CA THR A 253 -2.19 -20.18 7.68
C THR A 253 -2.50 -18.97 6.78
N VAL A 254 -2.63 -17.76 7.34
CA VAL A 254 -2.88 -16.53 6.57
C VAL A 254 -1.70 -16.21 5.64
N LEU A 255 -0.47 -16.34 6.14
CA LEU A 255 0.72 -16.13 5.30
C LEU A 255 0.78 -17.12 4.13
N GLY A 256 0.43 -18.40 4.37
CA GLY A 256 0.36 -19.41 3.31
C GLY A 256 -0.57 -19.02 2.19
N ALA A 257 -1.78 -18.56 2.51
CA ALA A 257 -2.74 -18.03 1.54
C ALA A 257 -2.17 -16.81 0.79
N CYS A 258 -1.54 -15.87 1.50
CA CYS A 258 -0.90 -14.71 0.87
C CYS A 258 0.16 -15.11 -0.16
N LEU A 259 1.02 -16.09 0.17
CA LEU A 259 2.07 -16.58 -0.73
C LEU A 259 1.50 -17.31 -1.94
N GLU A 260 0.46 -18.12 -1.74
CA GLU A 260 -0.21 -18.86 -2.82
C GLU A 260 -0.88 -17.94 -3.84
N HIS A 261 -1.49 -16.84 -3.36
CA HIS A 261 -2.20 -15.88 -4.21
C HIS A 261 -1.35 -14.67 -4.62
N ASP A 262 -0.05 -14.64 -4.29
CA ASP A 262 0.88 -13.51 -4.53
C ASP A 262 0.36 -12.17 -3.99
N VAL A 263 -0.28 -12.18 -2.82
CA VAL A 263 -0.80 -10.99 -2.15
C VAL A 263 0.19 -10.52 -1.08
N PRO A 264 0.54 -9.21 -0.99
CA PRO A 264 1.40 -8.69 0.06
C PRO A 264 0.82 -8.98 1.45
N CYS A 265 1.56 -9.75 2.26
CA CYS A 265 1.19 -10.04 3.63
C CYS A 265 1.95 -9.14 4.61
N ALA A 266 1.22 -8.57 5.57
CA ALA A 266 1.75 -7.63 6.54
C ALA A 266 1.60 -8.15 7.98
N ILE A 267 2.54 -7.76 8.84
CA ILE A 267 2.50 -8.07 10.26
C ILE A 267 3.28 -7.04 11.08
N THR A 268 2.95 -6.91 12.36
CA THR A 268 3.76 -6.14 13.31
C THR A 268 5.02 -6.90 13.70
N THR A 269 6.17 -6.19 13.74
CA THR A 269 7.46 -6.77 14.10
C THR A 269 8.22 -5.87 15.08
N GLY A 270 9.37 -6.34 15.50
CA GLY A 270 10.36 -5.60 16.27
C GLY A 270 11.76 -6.16 16.01
N GLN A 271 12.75 -5.62 16.72
CA GLN A 271 14.16 -6.02 16.52
C GLN A 271 14.39 -7.54 16.63
N GLY A 272 13.63 -8.24 17.49
CA GLY A 272 13.79 -9.69 17.71
C GLY A 272 13.06 -10.59 16.71
N SER A 273 12.19 -10.04 15.83
CA SER A 273 11.34 -10.84 14.95
C SER A 273 11.38 -10.44 13.49
N VAL A 274 11.87 -9.24 13.15
CA VAL A 274 11.81 -8.70 11.78
C VAL A 274 12.52 -9.61 10.77
N GLN A 275 13.71 -10.08 11.09
CA GLN A 275 14.48 -11.00 10.23
C GLN A 275 13.65 -12.25 9.90
N GLN A 276 13.13 -12.92 10.94
CA GLN A 276 12.34 -14.13 10.78
C GLN A 276 11.10 -13.87 9.88
N ARG A 277 10.40 -12.77 10.08
CA ARG A 277 9.20 -12.45 9.28
C ARG A 277 9.53 -12.19 7.81
N ILE A 278 10.64 -11.52 7.53
CA ILE A 278 11.13 -11.34 6.14
C ILE A 278 11.51 -12.70 5.52
N ASP A 279 12.25 -13.53 6.24
CA ASP A 279 12.65 -14.86 5.76
C ASP A 279 11.44 -15.79 5.52
N GLN A 280 10.32 -15.57 6.22
CA GLN A 280 9.05 -16.26 6.01
C GLN A 280 8.27 -15.77 4.77
N GLY A 281 8.61 -14.62 4.21
CA GLY A 281 7.94 -14.06 3.03
C GLY A 281 6.96 -12.92 3.32
N PHE A 282 6.96 -12.34 4.53
CA PHE A 282 6.20 -11.11 4.77
C PHE A 282 6.80 -9.96 3.97
N ARG A 283 5.97 -9.28 3.19
CA ARG A 283 6.39 -8.16 2.32
C ARG A 283 6.01 -6.77 2.86
N PHE A 284 5.35 -6.69 4.01
CA PHE A 284 4.89 -5.43 4.59
C PHE A 284 4.96 -5.50 6.12
N VAL A 285 5.92 -4.84 6.74
CA VAL A 285 6.16 -4.98 8.17
C VAL A 285 6.27 -3.65 8.90
N THR A 286 5.65 -3.54 10.08
CA THR A 286 5.91 -2.42 10.98
C THR A 286 7.06 -2.78 11.91
N VAL A 287 7.99 -1.84 12.13
CA VAL A 287 9.18 -2.04 12.95
C VAL A 287 9.12 -1.29 14.29
N GLY A 288 7.99 -0.68 14.60
CA GLY A 288 7.77 0.06 15.85
C GLY A 288 6.55 0.96 15.77
N ALA A 289 6.46 1.91 16.70
CA ALA A 289 5.41 2.90 16.79
C ALA A 289 6.00 4.31 16.99
N ASP A 290 5.13 5.33 17.08
CA ASP A 290 5.46 6.75 17.25
C ASP A 290 6.53 7.06 18.29
N GLY A 291 7.05 8.27 18.17
CA GLY A 291 8.13 8.81 18.99
C GLY A 291 9.44 8.93 18.20
N GLY A 292 9.34 8.90 16.90
CA GLY A 292 10.46 8.82 15.97
C GLY A 292 10.98 7.38 15.89
N LEU A 293 11.99 7.17 15.07
CA LEU A 293 12.70 5.90 15.07
C LEU A 293 13.56 5.83 16.35
N ASN A 294 12.99 5.31 17.44
CA ASN A 294 13.77 4.98 18.62
C ASN A 294 14.83 3.91 18.27
N THR A 295 15.76 3.65 19.18
CA THR A 295 16.87 2.71 18.93
C THR A 295 16.37 1.31 18.48
N GLY A 296 15.28 0.80 19.09
CA GLY A 296 14.70 -0.49 18.73
C GLY A 296 14.13 -0.51 17.31
N ALA A 297 13.35 0.49 16.94
CA ALA A 297 12.78 0.62 15.60
C ALA A 297 13.86 0.84 14.53
N SER A 298 14.90 1.66 14.82
CA SER A 298 16.04 1.87 13.92
C SER A 298 16.83 0.58 13.69
N ASN A 299 17.06 -0.20 14.74
CA ASN A 299 17.71 -1.50 14.62
C ASN A 299 16.86 -2.49 13.83
N ALA A 300 15.56 -2.55 14.08
CA ALA A 300 14.64 -3.43 13.35
C ALA A 300 14.59 -3.05 11.86
N LEU A 301 14.53 -1.75 11.54
CA LEU A 301 14.58 -1.27 10.16
C LEU A 301 15.88 -1.70 9.44
N ARG A 302 17.03 -1.52 10.10
CA ARG A 302 18.32 -1.94 9.54
C ARG A 302 18.37 -3.45 9.29
N LEU A 303 18.01 -4.25 10.31
CA LEU A 303 17.99 -5.72 10.19
C LEU A 303 17.03 -6.20 9.11
N GLY A 304 15.84 -5.60 9.04
CA GLY A 304 14.86 -5.94 8.00
C GLY A 304 15.36 -5.63 6.59
N ARG A 305 16.01 -4.49 6.41
CA ARG A 305 16.61 -4.11 5.11
C ARG A 305 17.76 -5.02 4.72
N GLU A 306 18.65 -5.34 5.66
CA GLU A 306 19.72 -6.31 5.43
C GLU A 306 19.18 -7.67 5.01
N ALA A 307 18.12 -8.17 5.69
CA ALA A 307 17.44 -9.40 5.32
C ALA A 307 16.83 -9.37 3.92
N ALA A 308 16.32 -8.22 3.53
CA ALA A 308 15.73 -7.98 2.21
C ALA A 308 16.74 -7.64 1.11
N GLY A 309 18.03 -7.53 1.42
CA GLY A 309 19.05 -7.09 0.46
C GLY A 309 18.94 -5.62 0.04
N ARG A 310 18.41 -4.75 0.93
CA ARG A 310 18.17 -3.31 0.69
C ARG A 310 19.04 -2.42 1.57
#